data_cf51bd89a30d1d6d11d7ff15b8635f04
#
_entry.id   cf51bd89a30d1d6d11d7ff15b8635f04
#
_cell.length_a   1.000
_cell.length_b   1.000
_cell.length_c   1.000
_cell.angle_alpha   90.00
_cell.angle_beta   90.00
_cell.angle_gamma   90.00
#
_symmetry.space_group_name_H-M   'P 1'
#
loop_
_entity.id
_entity.type
_entity.pdbx_description
1 polymer ?
#
loop_
_entity_poly.entity_id
_entity_poly.type
_entity_poly.pdbx_seq_one_letter_code
_entity_poly.pdbx_strand_id
1 'polypeptide(L)'
;MANSFGSLYVGASGLQSASHGLNTTANNLTNVNTEGYVREQVVYEDRNYRKIGTAAIGTQYAGLGVQVGTIVHARDIFLDKAYRQENGRYSFYSASSEAVQEVYTQLQETDGEAFKDAISDFEEAFEEFAKDPSDTVNQNLVLQKASLFLARAQAVQTGLEDYQKIINSKIIEDINTVNDIGKKIVDLNKRIQAIEAAGVEKAMDLRDTRDLLLDKLSTMVKMSYSEDNTGVVHVEIEGVEFIDDVNFYQMGSKVDKKTQFVTAYWPQLSDIVSETDDSLNTYYQVFDIYNVDAEKNTDVGEIKALLLARGEEWTNYLGFMDENGNPITSEAYEKGISNSIMMNSEAELDTLIHQMVTAINDIFSPLTTVANAYEDAATVTYENNKGEMVTVNAADLKILDTANCSVGTDGELPPRELFVRNGCDRYTYKQITVTDGSGNTNSVYAYVYNEENIEDASSCYTLKSLVINEDLVKQESYLPHLLYADQTQTNYSLGQDLSAIWSAQEFNLNPSDTTPCGYTGFYVKWIGEMANTGNVYKTTEASLEGTKEEIEFSRQGVIGVSSDEELTTMIKYQSAYNAASRYINVVNEMIEHLLTSL
;
A
#
# COMPACT_ATOMS: atom_id res chain seq x y z
N MET A 1 -75.60 23.98 3.63
CA MET A 1 -74.83 23.64 2.43
C MET A 1 -73.32 23.98 2.55
N ALA A 2 -72.92 25.12 3.10
CA ALA A 2 -71.48 25.45 3.16
C ALA A 2 -70.61 24.51 4.04
N ASN A 3 -71.24 23.87 5.09
CA ASN A 3 -70.49 22.99 6.02
C ASN A 3 -70.31 21.56 5.46
N SER A 4 -71.20 21.08 4.61
CA SER A 4 -71.15 19.71 4.04
C SER A 4 -70.05 19.54 3.01
N PHE A 5 -69.79 20.61 2.24
CA PHE A 5 -68.62 20.60 1.32
C PHE A 5 -67.29 20.62 2.06
N GLY A 6 -67.20 21.28 3.22
CA GLY A 6 -65.98 21.24 4.07
C GLY A 6 -65.69 19.82 4.58
N SER A 7 -66.70 19.08 4.98
CA SER A 7 -66.54 17.69 5.43
C SER A 7 -66.12 16.73 4.32
N LEU A 8 -66.57 16.94 3.07
CA LEU A 8 -66.10 16.20 1.90
C LEU A 8 -64.56 16.43 1.64
N TYR A 9 -64.15 17.69 1.77
CA TYR A 9 -62.73 18.00 1.63
C TYR A 9 -61.85 17.32 2.72
N VAL A 10 -62.34 17.29 3.97
CA VAL A 10 -61.65 16.59 5.07
C VAL A 10 -61.57 15.08 4.78
N GLY A 11 -62.66 14.46 4.33
CA GLY A 11 -62.65 13.05 3.97
C GLY A 11 -61.75 12.72 2.80
N ALA A 12 -61.79 13.53 1.73
CA ALA A 12 -60.96 13.36 0.57
C ALA A 12 -59.45 13.55 0.89
N SER A 13 -59.12 14.54 1.74
CA SER A 13 -57.76 14.75 2.20
C SER A 13 -57.23 13.59 3.03
N GLY A 14 -58.04 13.03 3.93
CA GLY A 14 -57.70 11.86 4.72
C GLY A 14 -57.47 10.60 3.86
N LEU A 15 -58.32 10.39 2.84
CA LEU A 15 -58.21 9.28 1.91
C LEU A 15 -56.95 9.38 1.05
N GLN A 16 -56.63 10.57 0.53
CA GLN A 16 -55.43 10.84 -0.26
C GLN A 16 -54.18 10.66 0.58
N SER A 17 -54.13 11.21 1.79
CA SER A 17 -53.00 11.07 2.69
C SER A 17 -52.74 9.62 3.11
N ALA A 18 -53.81 8.85 3.41
CA ALA A 18 -53.67 7.43 3.72
C ALA A 18 -53.20 6.61 2.51
N SER A 19 -53.65 6.95 1.29
CA SER A 19 -53.15 6.32 0.06
C SER A 19 -51.67 6.58 -0.19
N HIS A 20 -51.19 7.80 0.02
CA HIS A 20 -49.77 8.12 -0.06
C HIS A 20 -48.94 7.34 1.00
N GLY A 21 -49.41 7.30 2.25
CA GLY A 21 -48.78 6.50 3.29
C GLY A 21 -48.70 5.00 2.95
N LEU A 22 -49.75 4.43 2.38
CA LEU A 22 -49.75 3.05 1.89
C LEU A 22 -48.73 2.82 0.80
N ASN A 23 -48.60 3.72 -0.17
CA ASN A 23 -47.66 3.60 -1.27
C ASN A 23 -46.21 3.67 -0.76
N THR A 24 -45.90 4.62 0.12
CA THR A 24 -44.56 4.75 0.71
C THR A 24 -44.18 3.50 1.53
N THR A 25 -45.12 3.01 2.37
CA THR A 25 -44.87 1.79 3.16
C THR A 25 -44.70 0.56 2.25
N ALA A 26 -45.47 0.46 1.15
CA ALA A 26 -45.31 -0.61 0.18
C ALA A 26 -43.94 -0.51 -0.55
N ASN A 27 -43.48 0.71 -0.87
CA ASN A 27 -42.17 0.95 -1.45
C ASN A 27 -41.05 0.52 -0.49
N ASN A 28 -41.10 0.92 0.78
CA ASN A 28 -40.16 0.46 1.80
C ASN A 28 -40.13 -1.07 1.89
N LEU A 29 -41.30 -1.73 1.94
CA LEU A 29 -41.41 -3.17 2.07
C LEU A 29 -40.84 -3.93 0.86
N THR A 30 -41.04 -3.41 -0.35
CA THR A 30 -40.52 -4.04 -1.58
C THR A 30 -39.03 -3.89 -1.71
N ASN A 31 -38.43 -2.86 -1.11
CA ASN A 31 -37.00 -2.55 -1.17
C ASN A 31 -36.20 -2.96 0.08
N VAL A 32 -36.81 -3.74 0.99
CA VAL A 32 -36.17 -4.17 2.26
C VAL A 32 -34.82 -4.86 2.07
N ASN A 33 -34.59 -5.55 0.94
CA ASN A 33 -33.35 -6.24 0.59
C ASN A 33 -32.54 -5.49 -0.48
N THR A 34 -32.89 -4.27 -0.85
CA THR A 34 -32.17 -3.47 -1.83
C THR A 34 -30.99 -2.78 -1.14
N GLU A 35 -29.77 -3.08 -1.57
CA GLU A 35 -28.53 -2.47 -1.02
C GLU A 35 -28.57 -0.95 -1.19
N GLY A 36 -28.28 -0.23 -0.10
CA GLY A 36 -28.25 1.22 -0.09
C GLY A 36 -29.61 1.91 -0.02
N TYR A 37 -30.72 1.16 -0.01
CA TYR A 37 -32.04 1.75 0.13
C TYR A 37 -32.26 2.34 1.54
N VAL A 38 -32.77 3.56 1.60
CA VAL A 38 -33.05 4.28 2.84
C VAL A 38 -34.57 4.37 3.05
N ARG A 39 -35.00 4.06 4.27
CA ARG A 39 -36.41 4.12 4.69
C ARG A 39 -37.01 5.49 4.44
N GLU A 40 -38.09 5.53 3.66
CA GLU A 40 -38.88 6.72 3.41
C GLU A 40 -39.95 6.95 4.47
N GLN A 41 -40.16 8.20 4.87
CA GLN A 41 -41.21 8.61 5.82
C GLN A 41 -42.06 9.74 5.25
N VAL A 42 -43.36 9.61 5.35
CA VAL A 42 -44.32 10.65 4.94
C VAL A 42 -44.52 11.64 6.09
N VAL A 43 -44.17 12.88 5.84
CA VAL A 43 -44.47 13.99 6.77
C VAL A 43 -45.78 14.66 6.37
N TYR A 44 -46.70 14.68 7.30
CA TYR A 44 -48.02 15.28 7.09
C TYR A 44 -48.05 16.71 7.62
N GLU A 45 -48.80 17.58 6.93
CA GLU A 45 -49.02 18.97 7.29
C GLU A 45 -50.51 19.27 7.35
N ASP A 46 -50.89 20.22 8.21
CA ASP A 46 -52.25 20.74 8.24
C ASP A 46 -52.57 21.50 6.96
N ARG A 47 -53.75 21.22 6.36
CA ARG A 47 -54.23 21.99 5.23
C ARG A 47 -54.73 23.37 5.70
N ASN A 48 -54.63 24.38 4.82
CA ASN A 48 -55.09 25.74 5.11
C ASN A 48 -56.48 25.80 5.69
N TYR A 49 -56.69 26.68 6.67
CA TYR A 49 -57.98 26.93 7.27
C TYR A 49 -58.86 27.75 6.35
N ARG A 50 -60.11 27.34 6.22
CA ARG A 50 -61.12 28.11 5.50
C ARG A 50 -61.93 28.96 6.47
N LYS A 51 -62.13 30.24 6.16
CA LYS A 51 -63.06 31.10 6.89
C LYS A 51 -64.51 30.69 6.65
N ILE A 52 -65.21 30.32 7.72
CA ILE A 52 -66.58 29.87 7.67
C ILE A 52 -67.55 31.05 7.88
N GLY A 53 -67.24 31.96 8.75
CA GLY A 53 -68.11 33.10 9.09
C GLY A 53 -67.37 34.11 9.96
N THR A 54 -68.02 35.28 10.12
CA THR A 54 -67.52 36.32 11.03
C THR A 54 -68.62 36.49 12.07
N ALA A 55 -68.35 36.12 13.33
CA ALA A 55 -69.25 36.38 14.46
C ALA A 55 -68.92 37.75 15.05
N ALA A 56 -69.80 38.32 15.89
CA ALA A 56 -69.65 39.63 16.48
C ALA A 56 -68.33 39.82 17.31
N ILE A 57 -67.68 38.73 17.72
CA ILE A 57 -66.53 38.72 18.60
C ILE A 57 -65.31 38.04 17.96
N GLY A 58 -65.36 37.52 16.71
CA GLY A 58 -64.21 36.84 16.05
C GLY A 58 -64.57 36.19 14.72
N THR A 59 -63.57 35.80 13.97
CA THR A 59 -63.67 35.05 12.71
C THR A 59 -63.60 33.56 12.99
N GLN A 60 -64.57 32.79 12.51
CA GLN A 60 -64.57 31.30 12.63
C GLN A 60 -63.84 30.70 11.43
N TYR A 61 -62.91 29.75 11.67
CA TYR A 61 -62.24 28.99 10.67
C TYR A 61 -62.48 27.49 10.83
N ALA A 62 -62.64 26.76 9.73
CA ALA A 62 -62.66 25.31 9.70
C ALA A 62 -61.35 24.79 9.05
N GLY A 63 -60.78 23.75 9.65
CA GLY A 63 -59.66 23.02 9.05
C GLY A 63 -60.17 22.24 7.82
N LEU A 64 -59.36 22.17 6.80
CA LEU A 64 -59.61 21.45 5.55
C LEU A 64 -58.98 20.05 5.52
N GLY A 65 -58.54 19.55 6.67
CA GLY A 65 -57.92 18.25 6.81
C GLY A 65 -56.38 18.31 6.72
N VAL A 66 -55.80 17.22 6.29
CA VAL A 66 -54.35 16.98 6.24
C VAL A 66 -53.86 16.88 4.78
N GLN A 67 -52.65 17.27 4.50
CA GLN A 67 -51.98 17.02 3.23
C GLN A 67 -50.61 16.39 3.47
N VAL A 68 -50.07 15.73 2.44
CA VAL A 68 -48.67 15.30 2.45
C VAL A 68 -47.82 16.56 2.27
N GLY A 69 -47.01 16.88 3.26
CA GLY A 69 -46.07 17.97 3.20
C GLY A 69 -44.86 17.58 2.36
N THR A 70 -44.15 16.52 2.78
CA THR A 70 -43.02 15.98 2.06
C THR A 70 -42.81 14.51 2.40
N ILE A 71 -42.05 13.80 1.56
CA ILE A 71 -41.48 12.50 1.88
C ILE A 71 -40.00 12.76 2.20
N VAL A 72 -39.48 12.20 3.27
CA VAL A 72 -38.11 12.38 3.73
C VAL A 72 -37.45 11.03 3.97
N HIS A 73 -36.15 10.94 3.75
CA HIS A 73 -35.35 9.82 4.20
C HIS A 73 -35.14 9.87 5.72
N ALA A 74 -35.26 8.71 6.37
CA ALA A 74 -34.85 8.54 7.76
C ALA A 74 -33.31 8.40 7.79
N ARG A 75 -32.58 9.50 7.92
CA ARG A 75 -31.12 9.50 7.78
C ARG A 75 -30.44 10.35 8.85
N ASP A 76 -29.25 9.91 9.31
CA ASP A 76 -28.38 10.65 10.19
C ASP A 76 -27.03 10.92 9.50
N ILE A 77 -26.79 12.18 9.15
CA ILE A 77 -25.57 12.62 8.44
C ILE A 77 -24.31 12.41 9.30
N PHE A 78 -24.43 12.46 10.63
CA PHE A 78 -23.28 12.23 11.51
C PHE A 78 -22.84 10.77 11.49
N LEU A 79 -23.80 9.83 11.49
CA LEU A 79 -23.51 8.41 11.36
C LEU A 79 -22.91 8.07 9.99
N ASP A 80 -23.42 8.68 8.91
CA ASP A 80 -22.86 8.50 7.58
C ASP A 80 -21.40 8.98 7.50
N LYS A 81 -21.10 10.16 8.06
CA LYS A 81 -19.74 10.68 8.09
C LYS A 81 -18.80 9.81 8.94
N ALA A 82 -19.27 9.39 10.12
CA ALA A 82 -18.49 8.50 10.99
C ALA A 82 -18.23 7.15 10.32
N TYR A 83 -19.24 6.55 9.70
CA TYR A 83 -19.09 5.30 8.96
C TYR A 83 -18.04 5.42 7.84
N ARG A 84 -18.13 6.44 6.99
CA ARG A 84 -17.22 6.66 5.87
C ARG A 84 -15.78 6.88 6.34
N GLN A 85 -15.58 7.58 7.45
CA GLN A 85 -14.26 7.78 8.03
C GLN A 85 -13.65 6.47 8.54
N GLU A 86 -14.38 5.73 9.37
CA GLU A 86 -13.87 4.47 9.94
C GLU A 86 -13.73 3.39 8.86
N ASN A 87 -14.61 3.35 7.87
CA ASN A 87 -14.51 2.44 6.74
C ASN A 87 -13.26 2.69 5.89
N GLY A 88 -12.89 3.95 5.67
CA GLY A 88 -11.64 4.30 4.97
C GLY A 88 -10.39 3.94 5.76
N ARG A 89 -10.41 4.12 7.09
CA ARG A 89 -9.30 3.68 7.96
C ARG A 89 -9.18 2.17 8.01
N TYR A 90 -10.31 1.47 8.17
CA TYR A 90 -10.33 0.01 8.10
C TYR A 90 -9.69 -0.50 6.80
N SER A 91 -10.07 0.06 5.66
CA SER A 91 -9.54 -0.34 4.35
C SER A 91 -8.03 -0.09 4.23
N PHE A 92 -7.52 0.99 4.82
CA PHE A 92 -6.09 1.27 4.88
C PHE A 92 -5.32 0.19 5.65
N TYR A 93 -5.76 -0.15 6.86
CA TYR A 93 -5.09 -1.14 7.70
C TYR A 93 -5.26 -2.57 7.16
N SER A 94 -6.40 -2.88 6.54
CA SER A 94 -6.65 -4.17 5.90
C SER A 94 -5.67 -4.41 4.73
N ALA A 95 -5.51 -3.44 3.83
CA ALA A 95 -4.55 -3.53 2.73
C ALA A 95 -3.09 -3.60 3.23
N SER A 96 -2.76 -2.87 4.29
CA SER A 96 -1.42 -2.91 4.91
C SER A 96 -1.15 -4.26 5.58
N SER A 97 -2.14 -4.83 6.28
CA SER A 97 -2.08 -6.16 6.90
C SER A 97 -1.88 -7.26 5.86
N GLU A 98 -2.60 -7.19 4.74
CA GLU A 98 -2.47 -8.12 3.61
C GLU A 98 -1.06 -8.07 3.00
N ALA A 99 -0.48 -6.88 2.83
CA ALA A 99 0.86 -6.73 2.29
C ALA A 99 1.94 -7.37 3.17
N VAL A 100 1.86 -7.21 4.51
CA VAL A 100 2.78 -7.89 5.44
C VAL A 100 2.60 -9.42 5.37
N GLN A 101 1.35 -9.89 5.31
CA GLN A 101 1.06 -11.33 5.22
C GLN A 101 1.65 -11.93 3.93
N GLU A 102 1.67 -11.18 2.83
CA GLU A 102 2.28 -11.66 1.58
C GLU A 102 3.79 -11.83 1.71
N VAL A 103 4.51 -10.91 2.39
CA VAL A 103 5.95 -11.09 2.64
C VAL A 103 6.21 -12.39 3.42
N TYR A 104 5.39 -12.71 4.45
CA TYR A 104 5.48 -14.00 5.15
C TYR A 104 5.26 -15.19 4.22
N THR A 105 4.33 -15.07 3.29
CA THR A 105 4.03 -16.12 2.32
C THR A 105 5.22 -16.37 1.39
N GLN A 106 5.90 -15.32 0.93
CA GLN A 106 7.10 -15.44 0.09
C GLN A 106 8.28 -16.07 0.85
N LEU A 107 8.41 -15.80 2.14
CA LEU A 107 9.41 -16.41 3.01
C LEU A 107 9.10 -17.88 3.35
N GLN A 108 7.87 -18.34 3.11
CA GLN A 108 7.34 -19.69 3.43
C GLN A 108 7.49 -20.08 4.90
N GLU A 109 7.49 -19.12 5.81
CA GLU A 109 7.59 -19.35 7.25
C GLU A 109 6.43 -20.20 7.80
N THR A 110 5.28 -20.21 7.11
CA THR A 110 4.09 -20.96 7.51
C THR A 110 4.06 -22.41 7.03
N ASP A 111 4.85 -22.77 5.99
CA ASP A 111 4.75 -24.08 5.31
C ASP A 111 5.92 -25.05 5.60
N GLY A 112 6.87 -24.66 6.46
CA GLY A 112 7.94 -25.54 6.96
C GLY A 112 9.14 -25.72 6.02
N GLU A 113 9.26 -24.92 4.97
CA GLU A 113 10.46 -24.78 4.13
C GLU A 113 11.04 -23.35 4.25
N ALA A 114 11.19 -22.89 5.48
CA ALA A 114 11.58 -21.53 5.81
C ALA A 114 12.92 -21.15 5.18
N PHE A 115 13.05 -19.87 4.78
CA PHE A 115 14.32 -19.32 4.31
C PHE A 115 15.43 -19.46 5.37
N LYS A 116 15.05 -19.47 6.66
CA LYS A 116 15.93 -19.76 7.78
C LYS A 116 16.66 -21.09 7.64
N ASP A 117 15.98 -22.15 7.14
CA ASP A 117 16.59 -23.47 7.00
C ASP A 117 17.69 -23.44 5.94
N ALA A 118 17.51 -22.66 4.86
CA ALA A 118 18.55 -22.47 3.85
C ALA A 118 19.80 -21.77 4.41
N ILE A 119 19.64 -20.81 5.33
CA ILE A 119 20.75 -20.15 6.04
C ILE A 119 21.47 -21.16 6.93
N SER A 120 20.72 -21.95 7.73
CA SER A 120 21.30 -22.93 8.64
C SER A 120 22.00 -24.08 7.91
N ASP A 121 21.43 -24.56 6.83
CA ASP A 121 22.02 -25.59 5.97
C ASP A 121 23.34 -25.12 5.34
N PHE A 122 23.41 -23.84 5.00
CA PHE A 122 24.62 -23.24 4.43
C PHE A 122 25.70 -23.08 5.51
N GLU A 123 25.35 -22.68 6.74
CA GLU A 123 26.23 -22.67 7.91
C GLU A 123 26.82 -24.07 8.16
N GLU A 124 25.98 -25.12 8.21
CA GLU A 124 26.42 -26.50 8.42
C GLU A 124 27.41 -26.98 7.35
N ALA A 125 27.23 -26.56 6.08
CA ALA A 125 28.17 -26.89 5.02
C ALA A 125 29.57 -26.29 5.25
N PHE A 126 29.67 -25.08 5.80
CA PHE A 126 30.97 -24.50 6.18
C PHE A 126 31.57 -25.15 7.43
N GLU A 127 30.77 -25.60 8.38
CA GLU A 127 31.27 -26.38 9.51
C GLU A 127 31.87 -27.73 9.06
N GLU A 128 31.26 -28.41 8.08
CA GLU A 128 31.83 -29.61 7.50
C GLU A 128 33.10 -29.32 6.68
N PHE A 129 33.10 -28.23 5.88
CA PHE A 129 34.29 -27.78 5.15
C PHE A 129 35.45 -27.44 6.10
N ALA A 130 35.19 -26.86 7.26
CA ALA A 130 36.21 -26.52 8.26
C ALA A 130 36.90 -27.75 8.85
N LYS A 131 36.27 -28.92 8.86
CA LYS A 131 36.87 -30.17 9.35
C LYS A 131 37.96 -30.70 8.41
N ASP A 132 37.70 -30.65 7.11
CA ASP A 132 38.68 -31.00 6.07
C ASP A 132 38.36 -30.24 4.76
N PRO A 133 39.03 -29.09 4.56
CA PRO A 133 38.88 -28.28 3.35
C PRO A 133 39.37 -28.97 2.06
N SER A 134 40.21 -30.02 2.18
CA SER A 134 40.74 -30.75 1.02
C SER A 134 39.81 -31.87 0.55
N ASP A 135 38.81 -32.24 1.33
CA ASP A 135 37.85 -33.27 0.93
C ASP A 135 36.86 -32.70 -0.11
N THR A 136 36.85 -33.33 -1.30
CA THR A 136 35.97 -32.95 -2.40
C THR A 136 34.50 -33.11 -2.06
N VAL A 137 34.12 -34.00 -1.12
CA VAL A 137 32.75 -34.13 -0.65
C VAL A 137 32.31 -32.89 0.10
N ASN A 138 33.16 -32.35 0.98
CA ASN A 138 32.92 -31.13 1.72
C ASN A 138 32.87 -29.91 0.79
N GLN A 139 33.77 -29.82 -0.19
CA GLN A 139 33.76 -28.77 -1.22
C GLN A 139 32.45 -28.78 -2.03
N ASN A 140 32.02 -29.96 -2.47
CA ASN A 140 30.77 -30.13 -3.20
C ASN A 140 29.55 -29.75 -2.33
N LEU A 141 29.57 -30.11 -1.04
CA LEU A 141 28.50 -29.75 -0.09
C LEU A 141 28.33 -28.23 0.01
N VAL A 142 29.46 -27.47 0.16
CA VAL A 142 29.42 -26.00 0.16
C VAL A 142 28.82 -25.45 -1.13
N LEU A 143 29.23 -25.95 -2.30
CA LEU A 143 28.69 -25.49 -3.59
C LEU A 143 27.20 -25.78 -3.74
N GLN A 144 26.74 -26.97 -3.33
CA GLN A 144 25.33 -27.32 -3.39
C GLN A 144 24.48 -26.45 -2.46
N LYS A 145 24.91 -26.27 -1.20
CA LYS A 145 24.17 -25.45 -0.24
C LYS A 145 24.22 -23.97 -0.59
N ALA A 146 25.34 -23.45 -1.10
CA ALA A 146 25.43 -22.10 -1.65
C ALA A 146 24.44 -21.87 -2.81
N SER A 147 24.37 -22.85 -3.74
CA SER A 147 23.45 -22.80 -4.88
C SER A 147 21.99 -22.80 -4.45
N LEU A 148 21.63 -23.64 -3.48
CA LEU A 148 20.27 -23.71 -2.93
C LEU A 148 19.91 -22.42 -2.18
N PHE A 149 20.82 -21.93 -1.35
CA PHE A 149 20.65 -20.68 -0.61
C PHE A 149 20.41 -19.49 -1.56
N LEU A 150 21.28 -19.31 -2.56
CA LEU A 150 21.15 -18.23 -3.53
C LEU A 150 19.87 -18.34 -4.35
N ALA A 151 19.53 -19.54 -4.84
CA ALA A 151 18.30 -19.78 -5.59
C ALA A 151 17.06 -19.48 -4.74
N ARG A 152 17.09 -19.81 -3.45
CA ARG A 152 15.99 -19.51 -2.53
C ARG A 152 15.86 -18.01 -2.28
N ALA A 153 16.97 -17.30 -2.01
CA ALA A 153 16.97 -15.85 -1.84
C ALA A 153 16.43 -15.12 -3.08
N GLN A 154 16.87 -15.54 -4.28
CA GLN A 154 16.38 -15.00 -5.56
C GLN A 154 14.89 -15.30 -5.80
N ALA A 155 14.40 -16.46 -5.37
CA ALA A 155 12.97 -16.77 -5.45
C ALA A 155 12.13 -15.86 -4.54
N VAL A 156 12.58 -15.61 -3.31
CA VAL A 156 11.92 -14.66 -2.40
C VAL A 156 11.89 -13.26 -3.00
N GLN A 157 13.03 -12.75 -3.48
CA GLN A 157 13.07 -11.43 -4.13
C GLN A 157 12.13 -11.34 -5.33
N THR A 158 12.13 -12.36 -6.20
CA THR A 158 11.23 -12.40 -7.35
C THR A 158 9.77 -12.38 -6.93
N GLY A 159 9.42 -13.09 -5.86
CA GLY A 159 8.07 -13.10 -5.30
C GLY A 159 7.65 -11.71 -4.79
N LEU A 160 8.53 -11.00 -4.09
CA LEU A 160 8.28 -9.63 -3.62
C LEU A 160 8.06 -8.66 -4.80
N GLU A 161 8.93 -8.70 -5.81
CA GLU A 161 8.80 -7.89 -7.02
C GLU A 161 7.51 -8.19 -7.80
N ASP A 162 7.11 -9.44 -7.92
CA ASP A 162 5.88 -9.83 -8.60
C ASP A 162 4.65 -9.36 -7.82
N TYR A 163 4.70 -9.39 -6.51
CA TYR A 163 3.63 -8.82 -5.69
C TYR A 163 3.54 -7.30 -5.81
N GLN A 164 4.66 -6.57 -5.87
CA GLN A 164 4.66 -5.13 -6.18
C GLN A 164 3.98 -4.82 -7.52
N LYS A 165 4.19 -5.67 -8.55
CA LYS A 165 3.50 -5.53 -9.85
C LYS A 165 1.99 -5.77 -9.73
N ILE A 166 1.57 -6.72 -8.89
CA ILE A 166 0.15 -6.97 -8.60
C ILE A 166 -0.46 -5.76 -7.91
N ILE A 167 0.18 -5.25 -6.86
CA ILE A 167 -0.25 -4.00 -6.17
C ILE A 167 -0.36 -2.85 -7.16
N ASN A 168 0.65 -2.66 -8.02
CA ASN A 168 0.64 -1.60 -9.02
C ASN A 168 -0.55 -1.71 -9.99
N SER A 169 -0.89 -2.92 -10.40
CA SER A 169 -2.04 -3.17 -11.26
C SER A 169 -3.36 -2.86 -10.55
N LYS A 170 -3.46 -3.20 -9.26
CA LYS A 170 -4.62 -2.89 -8.42
C LYS A 170 -4.77 -1.37 -8.23
N ILE A 171 -3.70 -0.64 -7.99
CA ILE A 171 -3.71 0.84 -7.91
C ILE A 171 -4.29 1.46 -9.19
N ILE A 172 -3.90 0.95 -10.37
CA ILE A 172 -4.43 1.43 -11.66
C ILE A 172 -5.95 1.19 -11.75
N GLU A 173 -6.41 0.00 -11.38
CA GLU A 173 -7.83 -0.36 -11.38
C GLU A 173 -8.62 0.53 -10.42
N ASP A 174 -8.09 0.76 -9.22
CA ASP A 174 -8.72 1.57 -8.19
C ASP A 174 -8.80 3.05 -8.59
N ILE A 175 -7.75 3.63 -9.19
CA ILE A 175 -7.79 4.99 -9.75
C ILE A 175 -8.89 5.11 -10.82
N ASN A 176 -9.00 4.12 -11.70
CA ASN A 176 -10.06 4.10 -12.72
C ASN A 176 -11.45 3.98 -12.08
N THR A 177 -11.59 3.16 -11.05
CA THR A 177 -12.85 2.98 -10.32
C THR A 177 -13.26 4.27 -9.60
N VAL A 178 -12.33 4.96 -8.94
CA VAL A 178 -12.59 6.27 -8.32
C VAL A 178 -13.05 7.28 -9.36
N ASN A 179 -12.41 7.35 -10.51
CA ASN A 179 -12.80 8.22 -11.62
C ASN A 179 -14.20 7.89 -12.15
N ASP A 180 -14.55 6.61 -12.28
CA ASP A 180 -15.89 6.17 -12.72
C ASP A 180 -16.97 6.47 -11.68
N ILE A 181 -16.67 6.34 -10.40
CA ILE A 181 -17.56 6.77 -9.31
C ILE A 181 -17.78 8.28 -9.40
N GLY A 182 -16.75 9.08 -9.58
CA GLY A 182 -16.85 10.52 -9.74
C GLY A 182 -17.79 10.92 -10.88
N LYS A 183 -17.64 10.32 -12.06
CA LYS A 183 -18.54 10.55 -13.22
C LYS A 183 -19.98 10.22 -12.90
N LYS A 184 -20.24 9.08 -12.22
CA LYS A 184 -21.59 8.65 -11.84
C LYS A 184 -22.21 9.61 -10.82
N ILE A 185 -21.45 10.10 -9.83
CA ILE A 185 -21.94 11.07 -8.85
C ILE A 185 -22.34 12.38 -9.53
N VAL A 186 -21.53 12.90 -10.48
CA VAL A 186 -21.88 14.12 -11.24
C VAL A 186 -23.13 13.93 -12.07
N ASP A 187 -23.31 12.76 -12.73
CA ASP A 187 -24.57 12.48 -13.46
C ASP A 187 -25.79 12.44 -12.52
N LEU A 188 -25.63 11.81 -11.35
CA LEU A 188 -26.67 11.78 -10.33
C LEU A 188 -26.99 13.18 -9.79
N ASN A 189 -25.98 14.01 -9.50
CA ASN A 189 -26.15 15.40 -9.10
C ASN A 189 -27.01 16.19 -10.10
N LYS A 190 -26.71 16.09 -11.41
CA LYS A 190 -27.48 16.76 -12.47
C LYS A 190 -28.93 16.30 -12.51
N ARG A 191 -29.17 14.99 -12.35
CA ARG A 191 -30.51 14.42 -12.36
C ARG A 191 -31.31 14.80 -11.11
N ILE A 192 -30.68 14.76 -9.93
CA ILE A 192 -31.27 15.19 -8.66
C ILE A 192 -31.67 16.66 -8.73
N GLN A 193 -30.73 17.52 -9.15
CA GLN A 193 -30.96 18.94 -9.31
C GLN A 193 -32.15 19.23 -10.28
N ALA A 194 -32.21 18.51 -11.41
CA ALA A 194 -33.32 18.69 -12.37
C ALA A 194 -34.70 18.31 -11.81
N ILE A 195 -34.77 17.24 -10.99
CA ILE A 195 -36.02 16.80 -10.36
C ILE A 195 -36.43 17.74 -9.23
N GLU A 196 -35.45 18.14 -8.40
CA GLU A 196 -35.71 18.93 -7.20
C GLU A 196 -35.78 20.45 -7.46
N ALA A 197 -35.44 20.94 -8.66
CA ALA A 197 -35.45 22.36 -9.02
C ALA A 197 -36.81 23.07 -8.75
N ALA A 198 -37.92 22.35 -8.84
CA ALA A 198 -39.27 22.89 -8.57
C ALA A 198 -39.62 22.92 -7.07
N GLY A 199 -38.79 22.32 -6.19
CA GLY A 199 -39.02 22.25 -4.74
C GLY A 199 -40.27 21.44 -4.30
N VAL A 200 -40.84 20.65 -5.20
CA VAL A 200 -42.08 19.88 -4.96
C VAL A 200 -41.79 18.40 -4.75
N GLU A 201 -40.77 17.86 -5.42
CA GLU A 201 -40.41 16.45 -5.41
C GLU A 201 -38.98 16.27 -4.95
N LYS A 202 -38.69 15.17 -4.29
CA LYS A 202 -37.35 14.74 -3.88
C LYS A 202 -36.97 13.47 -4.64
N ALA A 203 -35.73 13.43 -5.15
CA ALA A 203 -35.21 12.31 -5.94
C ALA A 203 -34.59 11.23 -5.05
N MET A 204 -35.39 10.58 -4.18
CA MET A 204 -34.94 9.69 -3.11
C MET A 204 -34.05 8.55 -3.61
N ASP A 205 -34.49 7.76 -4.59
CA ASP A 205 -33.76 6.62 -5.15
C ASP A 205 -32.39 7.03 -5.76
N LEU A 206 -32.33 8.23 -6.36
CA LEU A 206 -31.08 8.75 -6.91
C LEU A 206 -30.10 9.19 -5.81
N ARG A 207 -30.64 9.73 -4.72
CA ARG A 207 -29.85 10.09 -3.52
C ARG A 207 -29.29 8.83 -2.87
N ASP A 208 -30.06 7.77 -2.72
CA ASP A 208 -29.61 6.48 -2.17
C ASP A 208 -28.49 5.87 -3.03
N THR A 209 -28.66 5.89 -4.35
CA THR A 209 -27.62 5.42 -5.28
C THR A 209 -26.35 6.24 -5.15
N ARG A 210 -26.45 7.59 -5.02
CA ARG A 210 -25.32 8.47 -4.84
C ARG A 210 -24.60 8.21 -3.52
N ASP A 211 -25.34 8.02 -2.45
CA ASP A 211 -24.79 7.77 -1.13
C ASP A 211 -24.06 6.43 -1.06
N LEU A 212 -24.58 5.39 -1.72
CA LEU A 212 -23.87 4.12 -1.88
C LEU A 212 -22.53 4.28 -2.64
N LEU A 213 -22.49 5.16 -3.64
CA LEU A 213 -21.24 5.49 -4.34
C LEU A 213 -20.25 6.24 -3.45
N LEU A 214 -20.75 7.15 -2.57
CA LEU A 214 -19.92 7.82 -1.58
C LEU A 214 -19.37 6.84 -0.54
N ASP A 215 -20.16 5.86 -0.10
CA ASP A 215 -19.70 4.81 0.80
C ASP A 215 -18.59 3.97 0.14
N LYS A 216 -18.75 3.60 -1.13
CA LYS A 216 -17.69 2.90 -1.91
C LYS A 216 -16.44 3.76 -2.13
N LEU A 217 -16.61 5.06 -2.39
CA LEU A 217 -15.48 5.97 -2.54
C LEU A 217 -14.66 6.09 -1.26
N SER A 218 -15.33 6.06 -0.10
CA SER A 218 -14.67 6.19 1.21
C SER A 218 -13.74 5.02 1.56
N THR A 219 -13.92 3.84 0.96
CA THR A 219 -12.98 2.71 1.14
C THR A 219 -11.66 2.96 0.41
N MET A 220 -11.72 3.61 -0.74
CA MET A 220 -10.57 3.75 -1.64
C MET A 220 -9.68 4.95 -1.32
N VAL A 221 -10.31 6.07 -0.89
CA VAL A 221 -9.63 7.35 -0.69
C VAL A 221 -10.12 8.08 0.54
N LYS A 222 -9.25 8.93 1.11
CA LYS A 222 -9.66 9.92 2.11
C LYS A 222 -10.50 10.99 1.44
N MET A 223 -11.79 11.03 1.75
CA MET A 223 -12.71 12.00 1.18
C MET A 223 -13.41 12.85 2.22
N SER A 224 -13.77 14.08 1.84
CA SER A 224 -14.77 14.90 2.50
C SER A 224 -15.88 15.25 1.53
N TYR A 225 -17.09 15.48 2.04
CA TYR A 225 -18.21 15.86 1.20
C TYR A 225 -19.15 16.84 1.90
N SER A 226 -19.80 17.66 1.10
CA SER A 226 -20.87 18.56 1.54
C SER A 226 -21.98 18.59 0.50
N GLU A 227 -23.22 18.77 0.94
CA GLU A 227 -24.38 18.93 0.05
C GLU A 227 -24.88 20.38 0.17
N ASP A 228 -25.13 21.00 -0.97
CA ASP A 228 -25.68 22.35 -1.04
C ASP A 228 -27.21 22.37 -0.96
N ASN A 229 -27.80 23.58 -0.94
CA ASN A 229 -29.24 23.77 -0.87
C ASN A 229 -29.99 23.31 -2.13
N THR A 230 -29.30 23.03 -3.23
CA THR A 230 -29.88 22.53 -4.49
C THR A 230 -29.85 21.01 -4.61
N GLY A 231 -29.29 20.33 -3.59
CA GLY A 231 -29.17 18.87 -3.55
C GLY A 231 -27.93 18.35 -4.28
N VAL A 232 -26.99 19.21 -4.66
CA VAL A 232 -25.72 18.84 -5.28
C VAL A 232 -24.70 18.51 -4.20
N VAL A 233 -23.99 17.42 -4.37
CA VAL A 233 -22.89 16.99 -3.48
C VAL A 233 -21.55 17.39 -4.09
N HIS A 234 -20.78 18.13 -3.32
CA HIS A 234 -19.36 18.45 -3.57
C HIS A 234 -18.51 17.41 -2.87
N VAL A 235 -17.44 16.97 -3.51
CA VAL A 235 -16.51 15.97 -2.96
C VAL A 235 -15.07 16.44 -3.11
N GLU A 236 -14.33 16.37 -2.01
CA GLU A 236 -12.88 16.58 -2.00
C GLU A 236 -12.19 15.24 -1.71
N ILE A 237 -11.05 15.00 -2.36
CA ILE A 237 -10.15 13.88 -2.09
C ILE A 237 -8.81 14.44 -1.64
N GLU A 238 -8.32 14.00 -0.48
CA GLU A 238 -7.08 14.50 0.17
C GLU A 238 -7.06 16.04 0.27
N GLY A 239 -8.24 16.66 0.46
CA GLY A 239 -8.40 18.12 0.57
C GLY A 239 -8.38 18.86 -0.77
N VAL A 240 -8.37 18.17 -1.89
CA VAL A 240 -8.45 18.75 -3.24
C VAL A 240 -9.83 18.46 -3.83
N GLU A 241 -10.39 19.45 -4.50
CA GLU A 241 -11.70 19.36 -5.12
C GLU A 241 -11.71 18.33 -6.24
N PHE A 242 -12.58 17.30 -6.08
CA PHE A 242 -12.79 16.22 -7.03
C PHE A 242 -14.09 16.40 -7.81
N ILE A 243 -15.16 16.82 -7.12
CA ILE A 243 -16.47 17.11 -7.72
C ILE A 243 -16.95 18.46 -7.21
N ASP A 244 -17.18 19.38 -8.16
CA ASP A 244 -17.77 20.71 -7.92
C ASP A 244 -18.98 20.90 -8.83
N ASP A 245 -20.14 21.16 -8.26
CA ASP A 245 -21.42 21.33 -8.96
C ASP A 245 -21.64 20.29 -10.07
N VAL A 246 -21.29 20.66 -11.28
CA VAL A 246 -21.43 19.86 -12.51
C VAL A 246 -20.09 19.45 -13.12
N ASN A 247 -18.98 19.83 -12.49
CA ASN A 247 -17.63 19.54 -12.96
C ASN A 247 -17.08 18.32 -12.22
N PHE A 248 -16.24 17.60 -12.93
CA PHE A 248 -15.52 16.44 -12.44
C PHE A 248 -14.03 16.60 -12.79
N TYR A 249 -13.19 16.58 -11.78
CA TYR A 249 -11.75 16.69 -11.93
C TYR A 249 -11.13 15.29 -11.83
N GLN A 250 -10.86 14.70 -12.99
CA GLN A 250 -10.34 13.34 -13.08
C GLN A 250 -8.92 13.25 -12.50
N MET A 251 -8.65 12.23 -11.66
CA MET A 251 -7.29 11.87 -11.30
C MET A 251 -6.56 11.33 -12.52
N GLY A 252 -5.34 11.86 -12.77
CA GLY A 252 -4.41 11.35 -13.75
C GLY A 252 -3.54 10.24 -13.17
N SER A 253 -3.03 9.37 -14.04
CA SER A 253 -2.03 8.36 -13.68
C SER A 253 -0.74 8.62 -14.45
N LYS A 254 0.38 8.73 -13.73
CA LYS A 254 1.73 8.84 -14.29
C LYS A 254 2.45 7.51 -14.10
N VAL A 255 3.04 6.99 -15.18
CA VAL A 255 3.87 5.78 -15.15
C VAL A 255 5.34 6.21 -15.10
N ASP A 256 6.07 5.77 -14.09
CA ASP A 256 7.53 5.93 -14.06
C ASP A 256 8.20 5.07 -15.16
N LYS A 257 9.18 5.63 -15.86
CA LYS A 257 9.82 4.95 -17.01
C LYS A 257 10.77 3.83 -16.60
N LYS A 258 11.36 3.93 -15.40
CA LYS A 258 12.30 2.94 -14.86
C LYS A 258 11.57 1.76 -14.25
N THR A 259 10.65 2.06 -13.32
CA THR A 259 9.97 1.07 -12.48
C THR A 259 8.67 0.57 -13.08
N GLN A 260 8.08 1.30 -14.03
CA GLN A 260 6.71 1.09 -14.55
C GLN A 260 5.63 1.24 -13.46
N PHE A 261 5.98 1.83 -12.32
CA PHE A 261 5.03 2.09 -11.24
C PHE A 261 4.18 3.32 -11.54
N VAL A 262 2.90 3.22 -11.15
CA VAL A 262 1.92 4.27 -11.36
C VAL A 262 1.80 5.13 -10.11
N THR A 263 1.78 6.44 -10.31
CA THR A 263 1.47 7.45 -9.28
C THR A 263 0.27 8.27 -9.72
N ALA A 264 -0.68 8.50 -8.80
CA ALA A 264 -1.84 9.35 -9.06
C ALA A 264 -1.48 10.83 -8.89
N TYR A 265 -1.94 11.68 -9.82
CA TYR A 265 -1.71 13.11 -9.75
C TYR A 265 -2.97 13.90 -10.14
N TRP A 266 -3.02 15.18 -9.75
CA TRP A 266 -4.09 16.11 -10.14
C TRP A 266 -3.70 16.89 -11.39
N PRO A 267 -4.30 16.60 -12.57
CA PRO A 267 -4.00 17.33 -13.80
C PRO A 267 -4.28 18.84 -13.70
N GLN A 268 -5.33 19.23 -12.98
CA GLN A 268 -5.72 20.64 -12.82
C GLN A 268 -4.75 21.46 -11.95
N LEU A 269 -3.89 20.81 -11.15
CA LEU A 269 -2.89 21.45 -10.29
C LEU A 269 -1.47 21.22 -10.80
N SER A 270 -1.30 20.39 -11.83
CA SER A 270 -0.01 20.01 -12.38
C SER A 270 0.36 20.90 -13.57
N ASP A 271 1.64 21.19 -13.70
CA ASP A 271 2.18 21.96 -14.82
C ASP A 271 2.86 20.99 -15.80
N ILE A 272 2.10 20.58 -16.84
CA ILE A 272 2.55 19.62 -17.85
C ILE A 272 2.92 20.41 -19.12
N VAL A 273 4.23 20.63 -19.30
CA VAL A 273 4.80 21.43 -20.39
C VAL A 273 5.14 20.56 -21.61
N SER A 274 5.48 19.29 -21.40
CA SER A 274 5.92 18.39 -22.46
C SER A 274 5.37 16.98 -22.29
N GLU A 275 4.86 16.39 -23.38
CA GLU A 275 4.44 14.98 -23.41
C GLU A 275 5.63 14.02 -23.57
N THR A 276 6.76 14.50 -24.04
CA THR A 276 7.93 13.67 -24.38
C THR A 276 9.07 13.79 -23.37
N ASP A 277 9.20 14.94 -22.73
CA ASP A 277 10.24 15.21 -21.73
C ASP A 277 9.62 15.46 -20.36
N ASP A 278 9.64 14.43 -19.56
CA ASP A 278 9.03 14.40 -18.22
C ASP A 278 9.77 15.28 -17.20
N SER A 279 11.04 15.60 -17.47
CA SER A 279 11.86 16.46 -16.59
C SER A 279 11.39 17.91 -16.57
N LEU A 280 10.59 18.33 -17.55
CA LEU A 280 10.00 19.67 -17.66
C LEU A 280 8.64 19.78 -16.98
N ASN A 281 8.08 18.66 -16.50
CA ASN A 281 6.74 18.61 -15.95
C ASN A 281 6.78 18.59 -14.41
N THR A 282 5.85 19.32 -13.79
CA THR A 282 5.63 19.25 -12.35
C THR A 282 4.28 18.58 -12.08
N TYR A 283 4.29 17.45 -11.39
CA TYR A 283 3.09 16.69 -11.05
C TYR A 283 2.68 16.97 -9.61
N TYR A 284 1.46 17.38 -9.39
CA TYR A 284 0.88 17.49 -8.06
C TYR A 284 0.27 16.14 -7.66
N GLN A 285 0.96 15.41 -6.80
CA GLN A 285 0.53 14.08 -6.35
C GLN A 285 -0.78 14.17 -5.56
N VAL A 286 -1.65 13.16 -5.73
CA VAL A 286 -2.91 13.05 -5.00
C VAL A 286 -2.65 12.64 -3.55
N PHE A 287 -1.77 11.67 -3.33
CA PHE A 287 -1.54 11.05 -2.03
C PHE A 287 -0.17 11.45 -1.47
N ASP A 288 -0.17 11.96 -0.25
CA ASP A 288 1.05 12.15 0.54
C ASP A 288 1.32 10.84 1.32
N ILE A 289 2.29 10.07 0.85
CA ILE A 289 2.69 8.79 1.44
C ILE A 289 3.75 8.96 2.54
N TYR A 290 4.35 10.14 2.69
CA TYR A 290 5.41 10.41 3.66
C TYR A 290 4.89 10.90 5.02
N ASN A 291 3.63 11.35 5.09
CA ASN A 291 3.01 11.89 6.30
C ASN A 291 1.76 11.10 6.69
N VAL A 292 1.94 9.80 6.95
CA VAL A 292 0.86 8.94 7.45
C VAL A 292 0.86 8.97 8.97
N ASP A 293 -0.26 9.44 9.56
CA ASP A 293 -0.38 9.67 10.99
C ASP A 293 -1.85 9.46 11.42
N ALA A 294 -2.05 8.52 12.33
CA ALA A 294 -3.39 8.17 12.84
C ALA A 294 -4.03 9.32 13.64
N GLU A 295 -3.23 10.15 14.34
CA GLU A 295 -3.76 11.31 15.10
C GLU A 295 -4.29 12.41 14.16
N LYS A 296 -3.72 12.51 12.95
CA LYS A 296 -4.13 13.46 11.91
C LYS A 296 -5.17 12.90 10.94
N ASN A 297 -5.59 11.64 11.14
CA ASN A 297 -6.47 10.92 10.21
C ASN A 297 -5.96 10.96 8.75
N THR A 298 -4.66 10.70 8.56
CA THR A 298 -4.05 10.55 7.24
C THR A 298 -3.85 9.09 6.83
N ASP A 299 -4.16 8.16 7.74
CA ASP A 299 -4.18 6.69 7.60
C ASP A 299 -5.53 6.21 7.01
N VAL A 300 -5.92 6.74 5.86
CA VAL A 300 -7.25 6.52 5.27
C VAL A 300 -7.15 6.21 3.78
N GLY A 301 -7.90 5.18 3.36
CA GLY A 301 -8.07 4.80 1.95
C GLY A 301 -7.11 3.69 1.50
N GLU A 302 -7.69 2.72 0.79
CA GLU A 302 -6.98 1.55 0.27
C GLU A 302 -5.85 1.93 -0.70
N ILE A 303 -6.09 2.91 -1.60
CA ILE A 303 -5.08 3.31 -2.60
C ILE A 303 -3.81 3.85 -1.93
N LYS A 304 -3.95 4.67 -0.88
CA LYS A 304 -2.81 5.19 -0.12
C LYS A 304 -2.03 4.06 0.56
N ALA A 305 -2.72 3.09 1.17
CA ALA A 305 -2.10 1.92 1.77
C ALA A 305 -1.33 1.07 0.74
N LEU A 306 -1.92 0.85 -0.44
CA LEU A 306 -1.28 0.12 -1.53
C LEU A 306 -0.05 0.85 -2.08
N LEU A 307 -0.12 2.18 -2.25
CA LEU A 307 1.04 2.99 -2.66
C LEU A 307 2.17 2.90 -1.65
N LEU A 308 1.84 2.98 -0.36
CA LEU A 308 2.79 2.86 0.74
C LEU A 308 3.39 1.45 0.79
N ALA A 309 2.57 0.40 0.72
CA ALA A 309 3.03 -0.98 0.75
C ALA A 309 3.94 -1.30 -0.43
N ARG A 310 3.58 -0.90 -1.65
CA ARG A 310 4.38 -1.11 -2.85
C ARG A 310 5.70 -0.34 -2.82
N GLY A 311 5.67 0.91 -2.34
CA GLY A 311 6.78 1.85 -2.45
C GLY A 311 6.87 2.52 -3.83
N GLU A 312 7.93 3.33 -4.00
CA GLU A 312 8.13 4.13 -5.21
C GLU A 312 9.04 3.45 -6.25
N GLU A 313 9.90 2.53 -5.80
CA GLU A 313 10.85 1.80 -6.67
C GLU A 313 11.15 0.40 -6.12
N TRP A 314 11.76 -0.43 -6.94
CA TRP A 314 12.42 -1.64 -6.48
C TRP A 314 13.72 -1.28 -5.78
N THR A 315 13.96 -1.92 -4.65
CA THR A 315 15.11 -1.58 -3.83
C THR A 315 16.00 -2.79 -3.57
N ASN A 316 17.23 -2.53 -3.11
CA ASN A 316 18.22 -3.49 -2.68
C ASN A 316 19.05 -2.85 -1.57
N TYR A 317 20.17 -3.45 -1.16
CA TYR A 317 21.03 -2.88 -0.09
C TYR A 317 21.50 -1.44 -0.37
N LEU A 318 21.60 -1.03 -1.65
CA LEU A 318 21.97 0.35 -2.02
C LEU A 318 20.93 1.39 -1.57
N GLY A 319 19.68 0.99 -1.34
CA GLY A 319 18.67 1.86 -0.76
C GLY A 319 19.02 2.34 0.66
N PHE A 320 19.88 1.61 1.37
CA PHE A 320 20.43 2.02 2.67
C PHE A 320 21.71 2.85 2.58
N MET A 321 22.14 3.22 1.37
CA MET A 321 23.34 4.02 1.10
C MET A 321 22.99 5.38 0.51
N ASP A 322 23.84 6.37 0.78
CA ASP A 322 23.77 7.67 0.14
C ASP A 322 24.49 7.66 -1.24
N GLU A 323 24.42 8.76 -1.99
CA GLU A 323 25.09 8.92 -3.29
C GLU A 323 26.61 8.71 -3.24
N ASN A 324 27.21 8.73 -2.05
CA ASN A 324 28.66 8.54 -1.84
C ASN A 324 28.98 7.11 -1.35
N GLY A 325 27.99 6.23 -1.20
CA GLY A 325 28.19 4.87 -0.69
C GLY A 325 28.27 4.77 0.84
N ASN A 326 27.88 5.81 1.58
CA ASN A 326 27.81 5.72 3.03
C ASN A 326 26.38 5.34 3.47
N PRO A 327 26.22 4.65 4.60
CA PRO A 327 24.88 4.38 5.15
C PRO A 327 24.10 5.67 5.36
N ILE A 328 22.81 5.68 4.97
CA ILE A 328 21.91 6.81 5.23
C ILE A 328 21.66 6.96 6.73
N THR A 329 21.25 8.16 7.14
CA THR A 329 20.90 8.40 8.55
C THR A 329 19.61 7.70 8.92
N SER A 330 19.43 7.35 10.22
CA SER A 330 18.17 6.79 10.74
C SER A 330 16.96 7.66 10.38
N GLU A 331 17.10 8.99 10.41
CA GLU A 331 16.01 9.92 10.04
C GLU A 331 15.64 9.81 8.55
N ALA A 332 16.61 9.65 7.66
CA ALA A 332 16.35 9.46 6.23
C ALA A 332 15.69 8.11 5.95
N TYR A 333 16.14 7.06 6.64
CA TYR A 333 15.54 5.74 6.57
C TYR A 333 14.09 5.74 7.05
N GLU A 334 13.81 6.31 8.23
CA GLU A 334 12.47 6.37 8.83
C GLU A 334 11.47 7.20 8.01
N LYS A 335 11.93 8.22 7.29
CA LYS A 335 11.09 9.04 6.40
C LYS A 335 10.90 8.45 5.01
N GLY A 336 11.77 7.54 4.61
CA GLY A 336 11.78 6.95 3.27
C GLY A 336 11.38 5.49 3.27
N ILE A 337 12.37 4.60 3.18
CA ILE A 337 12.22 3.17 2.89
C ILE A 337 11.42 2.44 3.98
N SER A 338 11.61 2.80 5.27
CA SER A 338 10.96 2.09 6.38
C SER A 338 9.42 2.14 6.33
N ASN A 339 8.87 3.17 5.69
CA ASN A 339 7.42 3.32 5.52
C ASN A 339 6.82 2.35 4.49
N SER A 340 7.64 1.84 3.57
CA SER A 340 7.20 0.90 2.55
C SER A 340 7.51 -0.54 2.94
N ILE A 341 6.48 -1.37 3.04
CA ILE A 341 6.62 -2.78 3.43
C ILE A 341 7.51 -3.54 2.43
N MET A 342 7.26 -3.34 1.13
CA MET A 342 7.99 -4.06 0.08
C MET A 342 9.42 -3.56 -0.06
N MET A 343 9.63 -2.23 -0.18
CA MET A 343 10.97 -1.66 -0.31
C MET A 343 11.86 -2.01 0.89
N ASN A 344 11.32 -1.92 2.11
CA ASN A 344 12.08 -2.27 3.31
C ASN A 344 12.47 -3.75 3.31
N SER A 345 11.52 -4.64 2.98
CA SER A 345 11.77 -6.09 2.94
C SER A 345 12.79 -6.47 1.86
N GLU A 346 12.75 -5.85 0.69
CA GLU A 346 13.73 -6.05 -0.38
C GLU A 346 15.13 -5.58 0.04
N ALA A 347 15.23 -4.38 0.64
CA ALA A 347 16.50 -3.82 1.07
C ALA A 347 17.13 -4.65 2.21
N GLU A 348 16.34 -5.10 3.18
CA GLU A 348 16.82 -5.93 4.29
C GLU A 348 17.24 -7.32 3.81
N LEU A 349 16.49 -7.96 2.89
CA LEU A 349 16.88 -9.23 2.28
C LEU A 349 18.21 -9.09 1.53
N ASP A 350 18.31 -8.12 0.66
CA ASP A 350 19.51 -7.93 -0.16
C ASP A 350 20.71 -7.51 0.69
N THR A 351 20.50 -6.75 1.78
CA THR A 351 21.55 -6.41 2.76
C THR A 351 22.10 -7.65 3.46
N LEU A 352 21.24 -8.59 3.87
CA LEU A 352 21.68 -9.87 4.45
C LEU A 352 22.56 -10.63 3.47
N ILE A 353 22.13 -10.74 2.21
CA ILE A 353 22.85 -11.46 1.17
C ILE A 353 24.16 -10.78 0.83
N HIS A 354 24.16 -9.46 0.64
CA HIS A 354 25.35 -8.67 0.34
C HIS A 354 26.43 -8.86 1.43
N GLN A 355 26.06 -8.72 2.70
CA GLN A 355 26.98 -8.87 3.82
C GLN A 355 27.54 -10.30 3.92
N MET A 356 26.70 -11.31 3.72
CA MET A 356 27.12 -12.71 3.75
C MET A 356 28.05 -13.05 2.59
N VAL A 357 27.70 -12.66 1.38
CA VAL A 357 28.45 -12.95 0.15
C VAL A 357 29.82 -12.25 0.16
N THR A 358 29.85 -10.98 0.55
CA THR A 358 31.11 -10.21 0.62
C THR A 358 32.05 -10.78 1.67
N ALA A 359 31.56 -11.12 2.86
CA ALA A 359 32.37 -11.74 3.92
C ALA A 359 32.94 -13.10 3.49
N ILE A 360 32.15 -13.97 2.84
CA ILE A 360 32.61 -15.25 2.33
C ILE A 360 33.67 -15.06 1.24
N ASN A 361 33.41 -14.17 0.28
CA ASN A 361 34.34 -13.91 -0.80
C ASN A 361 35.65 -13.24 -0.30
N ASP A 362 35.58 -12.40 0.74
CA ASP A 362 36.75 -11.79 1.36
C ASP A 362 37.67 -12.82 2.04
N ILE A 363 37.09 -13.91 2.55
CA ILE A 363 37.88 -15.02 3.13
C ILE A 363 38.52 -15.87 2.03
N PHE A 364 37.77 -16.24 0.99
CA PHE A 364 38.27 -17.02 -0.13
C PHE A 364 39.30 -16.24 -0.97
N SER A 365 39.15 -14.93 -1.10
CA SER A 365 39.95 -14.07 -1.95
C SER A 365 40.26 -12.76 -1.22
N PRO A 366 41.21 -12.78 -0.26
CA PRO A 366 41.42 -11.71 0.70
C PRO A 366 41.98 -10.44 0.06
N LEU A 367 41.53 -9.32 0.62
CA LEU A 367 41.95 -7.99 0.20
C LEU A 367 43.03 -7.42 1.12
N THR A 368 43.95 -6.69 0.51
CA THR A 368 44.94 -5.84 1.21
C THR A 368 45.01 -4.49 0.53
N THR A 369 45.55 -3.48 1.20
CA THR A 369 45.83 -2.18 0.57
C THR A 369 47.25 -2.16 -0.02
N VAL A 370 47.46 -1.31 -1.02
CA VAL A 370 48.82 -1.11 -1.58
C VAL A 370 49.78 -0.65 -0.51
N ALA A 371 49.32 0.14 0.47
CA ALA A 371 50.15 0.58 1.61
C ALA A 371 50.65 -0.59 2.49
N ASN A 372 49.82 -1.62 2.66
CA ASN A 372 50.19 -2.81 3.45
C ASN A 372 51.02 -3.81 2.65
N ALA A 373 50.79 -3.90 1.34
CA ALA A 373 51.49 -4.84 0.47
C ALA A 373 52.92 -4.38 0.08
N TYR A 374 53.16 -3.07 0.07
CA TYR A 374 54.45 -2.50 -0.35
C TYR A 374 54.96 -1.53 0.72
N GLU A 375 56.21 -1.76 1.15
CA GLU A 375 56.85 -0.98 2.21
C GLU A 375 56.99 0.50 1.80
N ASP A 376 56.65 1.41 2.73
CA ASP A 376 56.68 2.87 2.57
C ASP A 376 55.82 3.44 1.41
N ALA A 377 54.91 2.69 0.84
CA ALA A 377 54.03 3.17 -0.22
C ALA A 377 53.13 4.34 0.26
N ALA A 378 53.28 5.50 -0.38
CA ALA A 378 52.52 6.70 -0.07
C ALA A 378 51.35 6.91 -1.04
N THR A 379 51.66 6.85 -2.36
CA THR A 379 50.64 7.00 -3.41
C THR A 379 50.79 5.92 -4.48
N VAL A 380 49.72 5.67 -5.22
CA VAL A 380 49.70 4.72 -6.32
C VAL A 380 49.00 5.33 -7.53
N THR A 381 49.61 5.15 -8.70
CA THR A 381 49.00 5.56 -9.98
C THR A 381 48.63 4.32 -10.78
N TYR A 382 47.40 4.26 -11.25
CA TYR A 382 46.89 3.12 -12.03
C TYR A 382 45.83 3.58 -13.02
N GLU A 383 45.54 2.75 -14.02
CA GLU A 383 44.43 2.96 -14.95
C GLU A 383 43.10 2.50 -14.32
N ASN A 384 42.14 3.44 -14.15
CA ASN A 384 40.82 3.13 -13.63
C ASN A 384 39.98 2.34 -14.66
N ASN A 385 38.75 1.95 -14.29
CA ASN A 385 37.87 1.18 -15.19
C ASN A 385 37.28 2.03 -16.35
N LYS A 386 37.52 3.37 -16.34
CA LYS A 386 37.17 4.29 -17.44
C LYS A 386 38.36 4.50 -18.41
N GLY A 387 39.53 3.85 -18.17
CA GLY A 387 40.73 4.00 -18.98
C GLY A 387 41.55 5.26 -18.66
N GLU A 388 41.32 5.88 -17.51
CA GLU A 388 42.01 7.09 -17.10
C GLU A 388 43.10 6.76 -16.07
N MET A 389 44.26 7.42 -16.21
CA MET A 389 45.34 7.31 -15.21
C MET A 389 44.99 8.17 -14.00
N VAL A 390 44.75 7.54 -12.86
CA VAL A 390 44.45 8.19 -11.59
C VAL A 390 45.50 7.91 -10.55
N THR A 391 45.74 8.90 -9.68
CA THR A 391 46.64 8.76 -8.55
C THR A 391 45.86 8.90 -7.26
N VAL A 392 45.94 7.88 -6.40
CA VAL A 392 45.26 7.82 -5.11
C VAL A 392 46.26 7.55 -3.99
N ASN A 393 45.85 7.69 -2.72
CA ASN A 393 46.70 7.23 -1.61
C ASN A 393 46.86 5.70 -1.68
N ALA A 394 48.01 5.20 -1.32
CA ALA A 394 48.28 3.76 -1.30
C ALA A 394 47.36 2.99 -0.32
N ALA A 395 46.85 3.67 0.70
CA ALA A 395 45.89 3.11 1.66
C ALA A 395 44.49 2.95 1.09
N ASP A 396 44.14 3.69 0.02
CA ASP A 396 42.80 3.69 -0.55
C ASP A 396 42.63 2.66 -1.67
N LEU A 397 43.73 2.20 -2.30
CA LEU A 397 43.66 1.19 -3.36
C LEU A 397 43.76 -0.22 -2.79
N LYS A 398 42.70 -1.00 -2.97
CA LYS A 398 42.63 -2.41 -2.57
C LYS A 398 43.15 -3.31 -3.69
N ILE A 399 43.94 -4.30 -3.31
CA ILE A 399 44.48 -5.33 -4.19
C ILE A 399 44.33 -6.70 -3.53
N LEU A 400 44.48 -7.78 -4.31
CA LEU A 400 44.55 -9.13 -3.78
C LEU A 400 45.71 -9.31 -2.82
N ASP A 401 45.51 -9.85 -1.64
CA ASP A 401 46.55 -10.27 -0.71
C ASP A 401 47.15 -11.62 -1.15
N THR A 402 48.13 -11.56 -2.02
CA THR A 402 48.81 -12.77 -2.53
C THR A 402 49.66 -13.49 -1.48
N ALA A 403 49.97 -12.82 -0.35
CA ALA A 403 50.75 -13.43 0.72
C ALA A 403 49.92 -14.37 1.60
N ASN A 404 48.65 -14.05 1.81
CA ASN A 404 47.75 -14.77 2.69
C ASN A 404 46.61 -15.50 1.96
N CYS A 405 46.56 -15.44 0.60
CA CYS A 405 45.50 -16.08 -0.15
C CYS A 405 45.64 -17.61 -0.22
N SER A 406 44.51 -18.27 -0.36
CA SER A 406 44.40 -19.69 -0.70
C SER A 406 44.01 -19.83 -2.16
N VAL A 407 44.39 -20.95 -2.78
CA VAL A 407 44.04 -21.29 -4.16
C VAL A 407 43.42 -22.67 -4.25
N GLY A 408 42.76 -22.98 -5.34
CA GLY A 408 42.27 -24.31 -5.66
C GLY A 408 43.37 -25.24 -6.15
N THR A 409 43.02 -26.45 -6.58
CA THR A 409 43.96 -27.41 -7.17
C THR A 409 44.58 -26.93 -8.48
N ASP A 410 44.01 -25.92 -9.14
CA ASP A 410 44.55 -25.27 -10.33
C ASP A 410 45.79 -24.39 -10.00
N GLY A 411 45.90 -23.94 -8.75
CA GLY A 411 46.99 -23.05 -8.30
C GLY A 411 46.97 -21.65 -8.94
N GLU A 412 45.89 -21.28 -9.61
CA GLU A 412 45.77 -20.01 -10.35
C GLU A 412 45.38 -18.83 -9.46
N LEU A 413 45.81 -17.62 -9.86
CA LEU A 413 45.38 -16.35 -9.29
C LEU A 413 44.54 -15.55 -10.29
N PRO A 414 43.56 -14.78 -9.84
CA PRO A 414 43.12 -14.65 -8.46
C PRO A 414 42.36 -15.91 -7.99
N PRO A 415 42.28 -16.16 -6.66
CA PRO A 415 41.49 -17.26 -6.13
C PRO A 415 40.03 -17.18 -6.60
N ARG A 416 39.40 -18.32 -6.85
CA ARG A 416 38.01 -18.39 -7.29
C ARG A 416 37.11 -17.95 -6.14
N GLU A 417 36.36 -16.86 -6.32
CA GLU A 417 35.29 -16.49 -5.38
C GLU A 417 34.09 -17.45 -5.54
N LEU A 418 33.34 -17.68 -4.45
CA LEU A 418 32.18 -18.54 -4.46
C LEU A 418 30.98 -17.90 -5.18
N PHE A 419 30.72 -16.64 -4.88
CA PHE A 419 29.66 -15.84 -5.49
C PHE A 419 30.28 -14.78 -6.39
N VAL A 420 29.87 -14.76 -7.65
CA VAL A 420 30.39 -13.81 -8.64
C VAL A 420 29.31 -12.84 -9.10
N ARG A 421 29.74 -11.63 -9.43
CA ARG A 421 28.89 -10.61 -10.07
C ARG A 421 28.78 -10.92 -11.56
N ASN A 422 27.56 -11.02 -12.08
CA ASN A 422 27.37 -11.29 -13.50
C ASN A 422 27.80 -10.08 -14.35
N GLY A 423 28.94 -10.19 -15.00
CA GLY A 423 29.50 -9.16 -15.88
C GLY A 423 30.59 -8.29 -15.26
N CYS A 424 31.00 -8.53 -14.01
CA CYS A 424 32.08 -7.80 -13.36
C CYS A 424 32.99 -8.74 -12.58
N ASP A 425 34.22 -8.90 -13.02
CA ASP A 425 35.23 -9.67 -12.30
C ASP A 425 35.62 -8.98 -11.00
N ARG A 426 35.94 -9.75 -9.94
CA ARG A 426 36.36 -9.21 -8.65
C ARG A 426 37.67 -8.43 -8.77
N TYR A 427 38.58 -8.91 -9.58
CA TYR A 427 39.90 -8.27 -9.80
C TYR A 427 40.19 -8.05 -11.27
N THR A 428 40.97 -6.99 -11.53
CA THR A 428 41.59 -6.76 -12.83
C THR A 428 43.12 -6.78 -12.67
N TYR A 429 43.82 -7.61 -13.45
CA TYR A 429 45.30 -7.64 -13.45
C TYR A 429 45.84 -6.45 -14.22
N LYS A 430 46.45 -5.49 -13.49
CA LYS A 430 46.92 -4.21 -14.05
C LYS A 430 48.33 -3.90 -13.57
N GLN A 431 49.05 -3.09 -14.37
CA GLN A 431 50.26 -2.46 -13.92
C GLN A 431 49.91 -1.24 -13.05
N ILE A 432 50.47 -1.18 -11.86
CA ILE A 432 50.33 -0.05 -10.94
C ILE A 432 51.72 0.55 -10.70
N THR A 433 51.82 1.87 -10.52
CA THR A 433 53.06 2.57 -10.18
C THR A 433 52.94 3.06 -8.74
N VAL A 434 53.67 2.41 -7.86
CA VAL A 434 53.74 2.74 -6.43
C VAL A 434 54.83 3.79 -6.21
N THR A 435 54.49 4.86 -5.49
CA THR A 435 55.44 5.95 -5.12
C THR A 435 55.62 5.92 -3.61
N ASP A 436 56.86 5.84 -3.16
CA ASP A 436 57.19 5.86 -1.73
C ASP A 436 57.14 7.30 -1.14
N GLY A 437 57.24 7.42 0.20
CA GLY A 437 57.27 8.71 0.89
C GLY A 437 58.46 9.62 0.53
N SER A 438 59.45 9.07 -0.16
CA SER A 438 60.63 9.79 -0.66
C SER A 438 60.50 10.22 -2.14
N GLY A 439 59.41 9.84 -2.81
CA GLY A 439 59.13 10.16 -4.21
C GLY A 439 59.75 9.17 -5.23
N ASN A 440 60.30 8.03 -4.78
CA ASN A 440 60.78 6.99 -5.70
C ASN A 440 59.56 6.19 -6.22
N THR A 441 59.60 5.85 -7.50
CA THR A 441 58.52 5.11 -8.16
C THR A 441 58.97 3.69 -8.51
N ASN A 442 58.08 2.73 -8.26
CA ASN A 442 58.25 1.34 -8.65
C ASN A 442 57.00 0.84 -9.37
N SER A 443 57.15 0.29 -10.56
CA SER A 443 56.02 -0.26 -11.33
C SER A 443 55.96 -1.77 -11.15
N VAL A 444 54.82 -2.23 -10.66
CA VAL A 444 54.53 -3.62 -10.36
C VAL A 444 53.19 -4.03 -10.97
N TYR A 445 52.99 -5.32 -11.17
CA TYR A 445 51.68 -5.84 -11.56
C TYR A 445 50.94 -6.34 -10.32
N ALA A 446 49.65 -5.99 -10.22
CA ALA A 446 48.80 -6.38 -9.11
C ALA A 446 47.38 -6.73 -9.61
N TYR A 447 46.68 -7.56 -8.88
CA TYR A 447 45.27 -7.80 -9.04
C TYR A 447 44.49 -6.70 -8.28
N VAL A 448 44.07 -5.66 -9.01
CA VAL A 448 43.33 -4.51 -8.45
C VAL A 448 41.90 -4.89 -8.25
N TYR A 449 41.38 -4.68 -7.05
CA TYR A 449 39.97 -4.94 -6.73
C TYR A 449 39.05 -3.98 -7.47
N ASN A 450 38.03 -4.52 -8.11
CA ASN A 450 36.96 -3.74 -8.75
C ASN A 450 35.90 -3.43 -7.71
N GLU A 451 35.98 -2.23 -7.12
CA GLU A 451 35.03 -1.77 -6.12
C GLU A 451 33.62 -1.68 -6.69
N GLU A 452 32.63 -1.86 -5.80
CA GLU A 452 31.23 -1.68 -6.13
C GLU A 452 30.96 -0.21 -6.45
N ASN A 453 30.23 0.03 -7.52
CA ASN A 453 29.85 1.38 -7.94
C ASN A 453 28.32 1.49 -7.98
N ILE A 454 27.76 2.35 -7.15
CA ILE A 454 26.32 2.59 -7.05
C ILE A 454 25.69 2.98 -8.38
N GLU A 455 26.43 3.68 -9.24
CA GLU A 455 25.95 4.07 -10.58
C GLU A 455 25.89 2.88 -11.57
N ASP A 456 26.59 1.78 -11.26
CA ASP A 456 26.63 0.56 -12.08
C ASP A 456 26.20 -0.66 -11.27
N ALA A 457 24.92 -0.97 -11.29
CA ALA A 457 24.33 -2.09 -10.56
C ALA A 457 25.00 -3.45 -10.90
N SER A 458 25.63 -3.61 -12.08
CA SER A 458 26.33 -4.85 -12.45
C SER A 458 27.63 -5.05 -11.67
N SER A 459 28.19 -3.97 -11.13
CA SER A 459 29.39 -4.00 -10.29
C SER A 459 29.10 -4.35 -8.82
N CYS A 460 27.83 -4.38 -8.42
CA CYS A 460 27.39 -4.57 -7.04
C CYS A 460 27.00 -6.02 -6.78
N TYR A 461 27.23 -6.52 -5.56
CA TYR A 461 26.81 -7.85 -5.12
C TYR A 461 25.32 -7.83 -4.68
N THR A 462 24.41 -7.51 -5.61
CA THR A 462 22.97 -7.57 -5.40
C THR A 462 22.40 -8.93 -5.80
N LEU A 463 21.30 -9.36 -5.22
CA LEU A 463 20.66 -10.64 -5.59
C LEU A 463 20.40 -10.80 -7.10
N LYS A 464 20.17 -9.69 -7.82
CA LYS A 464 19.98 -9.70 -9.28
C LYS A 464 21.27 -9.97 -10.06
N SER A 465 22.41 -9.52 -9.54
CA SER A 465 23.70 -9.66 -10.20
C SER A 465 24.44 -10.93 -9.80
N LEU A 466 24.07 -11.54 -8.66
CA LEU A 466 24.76 -12.68 -8.09
C LEU A 466 24.49 -14.00 -8.83
N VAL A 467 25.56 -14.73 -9.10
CA VAL A 467 25.53 -16.12 -9.55
C VAL A 467 26.61 -16.94 -8.84
N ILE A 468 26.46 -18.25 -8.75
CA ILE A 468 27.54 -19.13 -8.29
C ILE A 468 28.59 -19.23 -9.39
N ASN A 469 29.86 -19.21 -9.00
CA ASN A 469 30.96 -19.32 -9.94
C ASN A 469 30.89 -20.63 -10.76
N GLU A 470 30.73 -20.48 -12.08
CA GLU A 470 30.57 -21.63 -12.98
C GLU A 470 31.77 -22.55 -13.01
N ASP A 471 33.00 -22.02 -12.80
CA ASP A 471 34.21 -22.84 -12.81
C ASP A 471 34.24 -23.77 -11.59
N LEU A 472 33.72 -23.32 -10.44
CA LEU A 472 33.57 -24.14 -9.23
C LEU A 472 32.47 -25.22 -9.41
N VAL A 473 31.40 -24.89 -10.14
CA VAL A 473 30.35 -25.88 -10.45
C VAL A 473 30.86 -26.97 -11.39
N LYS A 474 31.77 -26.64 -12.31
CA LYS A 474 32.41 -27.60 -13.22
C LYS A 474 33.45 -28.46 -12.53
N GLN A 475 34.18 -27.90 -11.59
CA GLN A 475 35.27 -28.55 -10.86
C GLN A 475 35.34 -28.00 -9.43
N GLU A 476 34.76 -28.74 -8.49
CA GLU A 476 34.67 -28.36 -7.08
C GLU A 476 36.06 -28.13 -6.41
N SER A 477 37.07 -28.86 -6.84
CA SER A 477 38.41 -28.75 -6.29
C SER A 477 39.15 -27.43 -6.63
N TYR A 478 38.51 -26.57 -7.45
CA TYR A 478 39.01 -25.19 -7.67
C TYR A 478 38.58 -24.24 -6.55
N LEU A 479 37.68 -24.67 -5.63
CA LEU A 479 37.41 -23.91 -4.42
C LEU A 479 38.71 -23.72 -3.62
N PRO A 480 39.05 -22.49 -3.20
CA PRO A 480 40.31 -22.23 -2.49
C PRO A 480 40.40 -23.05 -1.20
N HIS A 481 41.48 -23.83 -1.07
CA HIS A 481 41.74 -24.67 0.10
C HIS A 481 43.25 -24.95 0.33
N LEU A 482 44.12 -24.62 -0.65
CA LEU A 482 45.54 -24.78 -0.55
C LEU A 482 46.22 -23.44 -0.31
N LEU A 483 47.30 -23.39 0.48
CA LEU A 483 48.09 -22.19 0.63
C LEU A 483 48.74 -21.84 -0.72
N TYR A 484 48.63 -20.58 -1.17
CA TYR A 484 49.23 -20.16 -2.43
C TYR A 484 50.79 -20.31 -2.41
N ALA A 485 51.42 -19.99 -1.26
CA ALA A 485 52.85 -20.11 -1.07
C ALA A 485 53.37 -21.57 -1.10
N ASP A 486 52.54 -22.55 -0.70
CA ASP A 486 52.83 -23.98 -0.74
C ASP A 486 51.56 -24.75 -1.13
N GLN A 487 51.36 -24.93 -2.43
CA GLN A 487 50.20 -25.59 -3.04
C GLN A 487 50.06 -27.07 -2.69
N THR A 488 50.91 -27.64 -1.86
CA THR A 488 50.82 -29.00 -1.32
C THR A 488 50.20 -29.01 0.09
N GLN A 489 50.08 -27.86 0.72
CA GLN A 489 49.58 -27.73 2.09
C GLN A 489 48.16 -27.18 2.14
N THR A 490 47.27 -27.93 2.76
CA THR A 490 45.89 -27.48 3.01
C THR A 490 45.84 -26.36 4.04
N ASN A 491 45.08 -25.30 3.74
CA ASN A 491 44.86 -24.19 4.65
C ASN A 491 43.63 -24.47 5.56
N TYR A 492 43.86 -25.06 6.73
CA TYR A 492 42.80 -25.35 7.71
C TYR A 492 42.27 -24.09 8.40
N SER A 493 43.02 -22.96 8.42
CA SER A 493 42.51 -21.72 9.02
C SER A 493 41.37 -21.14 8.21
N LEU A 494 41.37 -21.30 6.88
CA LEU A 494 40.33 -20.84 5.98
C LEU A 494 38.94 -21.35 6.37
N GLY A 495 38.82 -22.66 6.67
CA GLY A 495 37.56 -23.24 7.11
C GLY A 495 37.12 -22.71 8.48
N GLN A 496 38.07 -22.45 9.39
CA GLN A 496 37.78 -21.86 10.68
C GLN A 496 37.28 -20.41 10.55
N ASP A 497 37.89 -19.63 9.68
CA ASP A 497 37.50 -18.25 9.41
C ASP A 497 36.09 -18.21 8.78
N LEU A 498 35.79 -19.09 7.82
CA LEU A 498 34.46 -19.24 7.23
C LEU A 498 33.38 -19.65 8.24
N SER A 499 33.69 -20.53 9.19
CA SER A 499 32.75 -20.88 10.26
C SER A 499 32.59 -19.74 11.27
N ALA A 500 33.64 -18.93 11.51
CA ALA A 500 33.60 -17.83 12.48
C ALA A 500 32.69 -16.68 12.07
N ILE A 501 32.49 -16.42 10.75
CA ILE A 501 31.65 -15.32 10.29
C ILE A 501 30.19 -15.47 10.75
N TRP A 502 29.67 -16.70 10.94
CA TRP A 502 28.32 -16.92 11.43
C TRP A 502 28.13 -16.49 12.89
N SER A 503 29.19 -16.58 13.69
CA SER A 503 29.19 -16.14 15.09
C SER A 503 29.57 -14.67 15.29
N ALA A 504 30.06 -13.99 14.24
CA ALA A 504 30.38 -12.58 14.27
C ALA A 504 29.09 -11.76 14.49
N GLN A 505 29.15 -10.79 15.43
CA GLN A 505 28.03 -9.88 15.70
C GLN A 505 28.38 -8.48 15.21
N GLU A 506 28.39 -8.30 13.90
CA GLU A 506 28.88 -7.08 13.25
C GLU A 506 27.83 -6.45 12.32
N PHE A 507 26.66 -7.10 12.13
CA PHE A 507 25.69 -6.73 11.13
C PHE A 507 24.47 -6.03 11.77
N ASN A 508 24.08 -4.90 11.21
CA ASN A 508 22.83 -4.20 11.56
C ASN A 508 21.77 -4.50 10.51
N LEU A 509 20.52 -4.68 10.98
CA LEU A 509 19.38 -4.99 10.12
C LEU A 509 19.12 -3.85 9.11
N ASN A 510 19.08 -2.62 9.62
CA ASN A 510 18.82 -1.42 8.86
C ASN A 510 19.53 -0.21 9.50
N PRO A 511 19.52 0.98 8.89
CA PRO A 511 20.20 2.17 9.41
C PRO A 511 19.74 2.66 10.79
N SER A 512 18.55 2.24 11.26
CA SER A 512 18.06 2.58 12.62
C SER A 512 18.41 1.52 13.67
N ASP A 513 18.89 0.34 13.25
CA ASP A 513 19.31 -0.71 14.18
C ASP A 513 20.66 -0.37 14.83
N THR A 514 20.70 -0.36 16.14
CA THR A 514 21.89 -0.04 16.94
C THR A 514 22.50 -1.26 17.65
N THR A 515 21.93 -2.45 17.43
CA THR A 515 22.36 -3.68 18.10
C THR A 515 22.86 -4.69 17.07
N PRO A 516 24.17 -4.75 16.79
CA PRO A 516 24.69 -5.68 15.80
C PRO A 516 24.41 -7.14 16.16
N CYS A 517 24.28 -7.97 15.14
CA CYS A 517 23.97 -9.40 15.28
C CYS A 517 24.71 -10.23 14.21
N GLY A 518 24.71 -11.55 14.32
CA GLY A 518 25.14 -12.47 13.27
C GLY A 518 24.01 -12.75 12.26
N TYR A 519 24.29 -13.50 11.19
CA TYR A 519 23.34 -13.73 10.09
C TYR A 519 22.01 -14.36 10.53
N THR A 520 22.06 -15.39 11.38
CA THR A 520 20.83 -15.99 11.94
C THR A 520 20.07 -14.98 12.82
N GLY A 521 20.80 -14.15 13.58
CA GLY A 521 20.23 -13.08 14.40
C GLY A 521 19.60 -11.97 13.54
N PHE A 522 20.22 -11.62 12.44
CA PHE A 522 19.69 -10.66 11.45
C PHE A 522 18.33 -11.12 10.93
N TYR A 523 18.26 -12.38 10.47
CA TYR A 523 17.01 -12.95 9.99
C TYR A 523 15.91 -12.96 11.06
N VAL A 524 16.24 -13.35 12.29
CA VAL A 524 15.29 -13.36 13.42
C VAL A 524 14.79 -11.94 13.73
N LYS A 525 15.67 -10.94 13.69
CA LYS A 525 15.28 -9.54 13.87
C LYS A 525 14.35 -9.06 12.77
N TRP A 526 14.70 -9.36 11.51
CA TRP A 526 13.88 -9.00 10.34
C TRP A 526 12.46 -9.55 10.47
N ILE A 527 12.33 -10.86 10.71
CA ILE A 527 11.02 -11.49 10.92
C ILE A 527 10.31 -10.92 12.16
N GLY A 528 11.05 -10.61 13.23
CA GLY A 528 10.50 -10.01 14.45
C GLY A 528 9.95 -8.60 14.22
N GLU A 529 10.63 -7.77 13.44
CA GLU A 529 10.18 -6.42 13.07
C GLU A 529 8.91 -6.48 12.20
N MET A 530 8.92 -7.34 11.18
CA MET A 530 7.75 -7.59 10.37
C MET A 530 6.56 -8.13 11.18
N ALA A 531 6.80 -9.06 12.11
CA ALA A 531 5.77 -9.60 12.99
C ALA A 531 5.15 -8.51 13.85
N ASN A 532 5.97 -7.61 14.38
CA ASN A 532 5.50 -6.48 15.18
C ASN A 532 4.63 -5.53 14.32
N THR A 533 5.11 -5.16 13.14
CA THR A 533 4.37 -4.31 12.19
C THR A 533 3.05 -4.96 11.77
N GLY A 534 3.07 -6.23 11.39
CA GLY A 534 1.89 -6.99 11.03
C GLY A 534 0.88 -7.11 12.18
N ASN A 535 1.35 -7.32 13.41
CA ASN A 535 0.48 -7.35 14.60
C ASN A 535 -0.17 -5.99 14.88
N VAL A 536 0.57 -4.89 14.71
CA VAL A 536 0.02 -3.52 14.85
C VAL A 536 -1.09 -3.31 13.81
N TYR A 537 -0.83 -3.61 12.55
CA TYR A 537 -1.85 -3.45 11.49
C TYR A 537 -3.06 -4.33 11.73
N LYS A 538 -2.88 -5.62 12.02
CA LYS A 538 -3.96 -6.58 12.26
C LYS A 538 -4.80 -6.23 13.51
N THR A 539 -4.16 -5.76 14.58
CA THR A 539 -4.88 -5.36 15.80
C THR A 539 -5.69 -4.09 15.56
N THR A 540 -5.12 -3.13 14.82
CA THR A 540 -5.81 -1.90 14.46
C THR A 540 -6.95 -2.19 13.48
N GLU A 541 -6.75 -3.03 12.47
CA GLU A 541 -7.78 -3.52 11.56
C GLU A 541 -8.97 -4.11 12.31
N ALA A 542 -8.72 -5.06 13.23
CA ALA A 542 -9.78 -5.71 14.01
C ALA A 542 -10.53 -4.71 14.92
N SER A 543 -9.84 -3.73 15.50
CA SER A 543 -10.45 -2.67 16.30
C SER A 543 -11.36 -1.77 15.47
N LEU A 544 -10.88 -1.38 14.27
CA LEU A 544 -11.63 -0.54 13.33
C LEU A 544 -12.82 -1.29 12.72
N GLU A 545 -12.68 -2.59 12.45
CA GLU A 545 -13.77 -3.46 12.00
C GLU A 545 -14.92 -3.44 13.02
N GLY A 546 -14.61 -3.68 14.31
CA GLY A 546 -15.60 -3.63 15.37
C GLY A 546 -16.28 -2.27 15.50
N THR A 547 -15.52 -1.17 15.41
CA THR A 547 -16.06 0.19 15.46
C THR A 547 -16.94 0.49 14.24
N LYS A 548 -16.49 0.11 13.05
CA LYS A 548 -17.25 0.25 11.80
C LYS A 548 -18.57 -0.51 11.84
N GLU A 549 -18.56 -1.76 12.34
CA GLU A 549 -19.76 -2.57 12.49
C GLU A 549 -20.76 -1.97 13.49
N GLU A 550 -20.28 -1.41 14.61
CA GLU A 550 -21.14 -0.73 15.59
C GLU A 550 -21.81 0.53 14.99
N ILE A 551 -21.02 1.33 14.25
CA ILE A 551 -21.56 2.51 13.57
C ILE A 551 -22.56 2.09 12.49
N GLU A 552 -22.26 1.05 11.69
CA GLU A 552 -23.18 0.54 10.67
C GLU A 552 -24.45 -0.03 11.30
N PHE A 553 -24.36 -0.75 12.41
CA PHE A 553 -25.53 -1.22 13.15
C PHE A 553 -26.40 -0.04 13.61
N SER A 554 -25.79 1.02 14.15
CA SER A 554 -26.48 2.24 14.55
C SER A 554 -27.12 2.95 13.36
N ARG A 555 -26.41 3.02 12.24
CA ARG A 555 -26.86 3.58 10.97
C ARG A 555 -28.06 2.79 10.42
N GLN A 556 -27.99 1.46 10.40
CA GLN A 556 -29.07 0.59 9.98
C GLN A 556 -30.31 0.70 10.92
N GLY A 557 -30.09 0.99 12.19
CA GLY A 557 -31.21 1.30 13.11
C GLY A 557 -32.01 2.55 12.71
N VAL A 558 -31.39 3.49 11.99
CA VAL A 558 -32.04 4.71 11.48
C VAL A 558 -32.59 4.52 10.07
N ILE A 559 -31.72 4.05 9.14
CA ILE A 559 -32.02 3.98 7.70
C ILE A 559 -32.71 2.69 7.29
N GLY A 560 -32.56 1.64 8.09
CA GLY A 560 -33.03 0.29 7.75
C GLY A 560 -34.56 0.17 7.73
N VAL A 561 -35.06 -0.71 6.88
CA VAL A 561 -36.48 -1.05 6.76
C VAL A 561 -36.76 -2.31 7.58
N SER A 562 -37.61 -2.18 8.62
CA SER A 562 -38.13 -3.33 9.36
C SER A 562 -39.46 -3.80 8.74
N SER A 563 -39.48 -5.01 8.19
CA SER A 563 -40.68 -5.58 7.58
C SER A 563 -41.87 -5.59 8.54
N ASP A 564 -41.64 -5.89 9.83
CA ASP A 564 -42.71 -5.95 10.83
C ASP A 564 -43.28 -4.57 11.16
N GLU A 565 -42.43 -3.55 11.24
CA GLU A 565 -42.86 -2.16 11.45
C GLU A 565 -43.63 -1.63 10.25
N GLU A 566 -43.11 -1.89 9.03
CA GLU A 566 -43.78 -1.45 7.79
C GLU A 566 -45.13 -2.16 7.60
N LEU A 567 -45.21 -3.47 7.87
CA LEU A 567 -46.51 -4.19 7.85
C LEU A 567 -47.50 -3.61 8.86
N THR A 568 -47.04 -3.31 10.07
CA THR A 568 -47.87 -2.67 11.10
C THR A 568 -48.33 -1.29 10.65
N THR A 569 -47.45 -0.50 10.03
CA THR A 569 -47.77 0.83 9.51
C THR A 569 -48.70 0.76 8.31
N MET A 570 -48.54 -0.22 7.43
CA MET A 570 -49.45 -0.51 6.31
C MET A 570 -50.87 -0.80 6.80
N ILE A 571 -51.05 -1.63 7.84
CA ILE A 571 -52.34 -1.92 8.45
C ILE A 571 -52.98 -0.64 9.01
N LYS A 572 -52.19 0.24 9.64
CA LYS A 572 -52.68 1.53 10.15
C LYS A 572 -53.21 2.42 9.02
N TYR A 573 -52.44 2.57 7.93
CA TYR A 573 -52.83 3.37 6.76
C TYR A 573 -54.05 2.75 6.03
N GLN A 574 -54.11 1.42 5.92
CA GLN A 574 -55.25 0.72 5.34
C GLN A 574 -56.52 0.95 6.17
N SER A 575 -56.39 0.92 7.49
CA SER A 575 -57.50 1.22 8.41
C SER A 575 -57.93 2.69 8.29
N ALA A 576 -57.00 3.64 8.20
CA ALA A 576 -57.25 5.05 7.99
C ALA A 576 -57.93 5.33 6.64
N TYR A 577 -57.48 4.67 5.56
CA TYR A 577 -58.09 4.73 4.23
C TYR A 577 -59.55 4.26 4.25
N ASN A 578 -59.82 3.10 4.88
CA ASN A 578 -61.18 2.56 5.02
C ASN A 578 -62.10 3.47 5.86
N ALA A 579 -61.57 4.06 6.94
CA ALA A 579 -62.27 5.01 7.77
C ALA A 579 -62.64 6.30 7.00
N ALA A 580 -61.67 6.87 6.25
CA ALA A 580 -61.91 8.05 5.42
C ALA A 580 -62.90 7.78 4.29
N SER A 581 -62.85 6.60 3.66
CA SER A 581 -63.82 6.16 2.65
C SER A 581 -65.27 6.07 3.22
N ARG A 582 -65.45 5.43 4.40
CA ARG A 582 -66.69 5.35 5.08
C ARG A 582 -67.27 6.73 5.47
N TYR A 583 -66.37 7.62 5.94
CA TYR A 583 -66.76 8.99 6.28
C TYR A 583 -67.28 9.75 5.05
N ILE A 584 -66.63 9.63 3.88
CA ILE A 584 -67.09 10.22 2.62
C ILE A 584 -68.50 9.69 2.25
N ASN A 585 -68.76 8.37 2.38
CA ASN A 585 -70.02 7.77 2.09
C ASN A 585 -71.15 8.33 3.00
N VAL A 586 -70.89 8.42 4.32
CA VAL A 586 -71.82 9.05 5.27
C VAL A 586 -72.09 10.51 4.90
N VAL A 587 -71.09 11.28 4.53
CA VAL A 587 -71.30 12.68 4.10
C VAL A 587 -72.12 12.76 2.81
N ASN A 588 -71.87 11.85 1.85
CA ASN A 588 -72.69 11.75 0.63
C ASN A 588 -74.15 11.43 0.94
N GLU A 589 -74.41 10.44 1.80
CA GLU A 589 -75.80 10.12 2.25
C GLU A 589 -76.47 11.31 2.92
N MET A 590 -75.71 12.07 3.74
CA MET A 590 -76.26 13.30 4.35
C MET A 590 -76.58 14.39 3.31
N ILE A 591 -75.75 14.52 2.26
CA ILE A 591 -76.02 15.47 1.17
C ILE A 591 -77.21 15.03 0.33
N GLU A 592 -77.34 13.74 0.00
CA GLU A 592 -78.52 13.19 -0.72
C GLU A 592 -79.83 13.39 0.06
N HIS A 593 -79.81 13.10 1.37
CA HIS A 593 -80.93 13.35 2.23
C HIS A 593 -81.35 14.82 2.27
N LEU A 594 -80.37 15.74 2.32
CA LEU A 594 -80.61 17.18 2.25
C LEU A 594 -81.20 17.60 0.90
N LEU A 595 -80.73 17.04 -0.21
CA LEU A 595 -81.24 17.32 -1.57
C LEU A 595 -82.64 16.78 -1.80
N THR A 596 -82.98 15.64 -1.19
CA THR A 596 -84.29 15.02 -1.29
C THR A 596 -85.34 15.64 -0.32
N SER A 597 -84.89 16.35 0.73
CA SER A 597 -85.68 17.03 1.72
C SER A 597 -85.95 18.51 1.41
N LEU A 598 -85.32 19.08 0.41
CA LEU A 598 -85.55 20.40 -0.17
C LEU A 598 -86.48 20.33 -1.37
#